data_4487f76f7398948ca5c74e2aacd1b3db
#
_entry.id   4487f76f7398948ca5c74e2aacd1b3db
#
_cell.length_a   1.000
_cell.length_b   1.000
_cell.length_c   1.000
_cell.angle_alpha   90.00
_cell.angle_beta   90.00
_cell.angle_gamma   90.00
#
_symmetry.space_group_name_H-M   'P 1'
#
loop_
_entity.id
_entity.type
_entity.pdbx_description
1 polymer ?
#
loop_
_entity_poly.entity_id
_entity_poly.type
_entity_poly.pdbx_seq_one_letter_code
_entity_poly.pdbx_strand_id
1 'polypeptide(L)'
;MMSMNWNYPTTIWFGDQRINEIQKACESLNIHKPLIVTDPGILKTDIIEKINLSLNTKANIFSDVQSNPTGNNVELGVSYFNSNAHDGVIAVGGGSGMDVGKGIAFMAGQDRPLWDFEDIGDYWTRANSEA
;
A
#
# COMPACT_ATOMS: atom_id res chain seq x y z
N MET A 1 -4.17 15.26 36.26
CA MET A 1 -4.09 15.47 34.79
C MET A 1 -3.52 14.21 34.16
N MET A 2 -4.22 13.65 33.21
CA MET A 2 -3.73 12.48 32.48
C MET A 2 -2.76 12.96 31.41
N SER A 3 -1.50 12.50 31.42
CA SER A 3 -0.54 12.79 30.36
C SER A 3 -0.55 11.64 29.35
N MET A 4 -0.62 11.95 28.07
CA MET A 4 -0.57 10.97 27.00
C MET A 4 0.45 11.39 25.94
N ASN A 5 1.19 10.40 25.46
CA ASN A 5 2.12 10.60 24.35
C ASN A 5 1.48 10.05 23.07
N TRP A 6 1.47 10.82 22.02
CA TRP A 6 1.05 10.42 20.70
C TRP A 6 2.24 10.46 19.75
N ASN A 7 2.58 9.32 19.17
CA ASN A 7 3.61 9.23 18.15
C ASN A 7 2.98 8.82 16.83
N TYR A 8 3.16 9.64 15.80
CA TYR A 8 2.67 9.37 14.46
C TYR A 8 3.83 9.45 13.46
N PRO A 9 4.47 8.31 13.16
CA PRO A 9 5.70 8.31 12.34
C PRO A 9 5.44 8.53 10.84
N THR A 10 4.20 8.42 10.39
CA THR A 10 3.85 8.56 8.97
C THR A 10 3.97 10.00 8.50
N THR A 11 4.72 10.23 7.43
CA THR A 11 4.78 11.53 6.76
C THR A 11 3.48 11.79 6.02
N ILE A 12 2.86 12.95 6.27
CA ILE A 12 1.60 13.35 5.63
C ILE A 12 1.87 14.56 4.74
N TRP A 13 1.50 14.43 3.47
CA TRP A 13 1.46 15.53 2.52
C TRP A 13 0.00 15.91 2.27
N PHE A 14 -0.41 17.03 2.84
CA PHE A 14 -1.77 17.52 2.73
C PHE A 14 -1.82 18.82 1.92
N GLY A 15 -2.77 18.93 1.02
CA GLY A 15 -3.01 20.14 0.22
C GLY A 15 -3.69 19.83 -1.10
N ASP A 16 -4.20 20.88 -1.73
CA ASP A 16 -4.82 20.78 -3.04
C ASP A 16 -3.79 20.35 -4.10
N GLN A 17 -4.20 19.48 -5.01
CA GLN A 17 -3.41 18.96 -6.13
C GLN A 17 -2.09 18.26 -5.76
N ARG A 18 -1.86 17.91 -4.50
CA ARG A 18 -0.63 17.22 -4.09
C ARG A 18 -0.47 15.82 -4.67
N ILE A 19 -1.54 15.27 -5.25
CA ILE A 19 -1.46 14.04 -6.06
C ILE A 19 -0.44 14.16 -7.21
N ASN A 20 -0.22 15.36 -7.72
CA ASN A 20 0.77 15.62 -8.77
C ASN A 20 2.23 15.46 -8.29
N GLU A 21 2.44 15.29 -7.00
CA GLU A 21 3.75 15.07 -6.40
C GLU A 21 4.05 13.60 -6.09
N ILE A 22 3.22 12.68 -6.57
CA ILE A 22 3.37 11.24 -6.26
C ILE A 22 4.74 10.69 -6.71
N GLN A 23 5.31 11.19 -7.80
CA GLN A 23 6.65 10.82 -8.24
C GLN A 23 7.70 11.17 -7.19
N LYS A 24 7.61 12.36 -6.59
CA LYS A 24 8.53 12.78 -5.52
C LYS A 24 8.39 11.90 -4.27
N ALA A 25 7.16 11.47 -3.95
CA ALA A 25 6.92 10.55 -2.85
C ALA A 25 7.60 9.20 -3.11
N CYS A 26 7.45 8.65 -4.31
CA CYS A 26 8.15 7.43 -4.71
C CYS A 26 9.66 7.57 -4.61
N GLU A 27 10.22 8.67 -5.11
CA GLU A 27 11.66 8.95 -5.04
C GLU A 27 12.16 9.04 -3.59
N SER A 28 11.40 9.68 -2.71
CA SER A 28 11.76 9.79 -1.29
C SER A 28 11.81 8.46 -0.56
N LEU A 29 11.07 7.47 -1.06
CA LEU A 29 11.01 6.10 -0.53
C LEU A 29 11.84 5.10 -1.36
N ASN A 30 12.59 5.58 -2.35
CA ASN A 30 13.38 4.75 -3.24
C ASN A 30 12.54 3.71 -4.01
N ILE A 31 11.33 4.08 -4.39
CA ILE A 31 10.41 3.25 -5.17
C ILE A 31 10.56 3.59 -6.66
N HIS A 32 10.93 2.61 -7.46
CA HIS A 32 11.16 2.76 -8.91
C HIS A 32 10.09 2.09 -9.76
N LYS A 33 9.47 1.05 -9.25
CA LYS A 33 8.43 0.29 -9.96
C LYS A 33 7.22 0.04 -9.05
N PRO A 34 6.43 1.08 -8.75
CA PRO A 34 5.29 0.93 -7.85
C PRO A 34 4.18 0.07 -8.45
N LEU A 35 3.44 -0.61 -7.58
CA LEU A 35 2.15 -1.20 -7.87
C LEU A 35 1.06 -0.29 -7.33
N ILE A 36 0.12 0.13 -8.17
CA ILE A 36 -1.09 0.81 -7.70
C ILE A 36 -2.08 -0.25 -7.20
N VAL A 37 -2.50 -0.11 -5.94
CA VAL A 37 -3.54 -0.95 -5.34
C VAL A 37 -4.75 -0.10 -5.06
N THR A 38 -5.89 -0.48 -5.59
CA THR A 38 -7.13 0.28 -5.48
C THR A 38 -8.35 -0.63 -5.53
N ASP A 39 -9.52 -0.08 -5.30
CA ASP A 39 -10.78 -0.80 -5.47
C ASP A 39 -11.43 -0.50 -6.84
N PRO A 40 -12.40 -1.35 -7.28
CA PRO A 40 -13.06 -1.16 -8.56
C PRO A 40 -13.84 0.16 -8.68
N GLY A 41 -14.26 0.75 -7.55
CA GLY A 41 -14.95 2.03 -7.56
C GLY A 41 -14.04 3.18 -7.97
N ILE A 42 -12.83 3.21 -7.46
CA ILE A 42 -11.81 4.22 -7.79
C ILE A 42 -11.39 4.12 -9.26
N LEU A 43 -11.35 2.90 -9.83
CA LEU A 43 -11.04 2.73 -11.26
C LEU A 43 -12.02 3.44 -12.20
N LYS A 44 -13.24 3.73 -11.75
CA LYS A 44 -14.24 4.45 -12.52
C LYS A 44 -14.05 5.97 -12.47
N THR A 45 -13.09 6.44 -11.70
CA THR A 45 -12.75 7.86 -11.57
C THR A 45 -11.50 8.20 -12.39
N ASP A 46 -11.17 9.49 -12.48
CA ASP A 46 -9.95 9.96 -13.14
C ASP A 46 -8.69 9.93 -12.25
N ILE A 47 -8.83 9.46 -11.01
CA ILE A 47 -7.74 9.51 -10.02
C ILE A 47 -6.54 8.69 -10.46
N ILE A 48 -6.77 7.48 -10.94
CA ILE A 48 -5.68 6.59 -11.38
C ILE A 48 -4.96 7.17 -12.61
N GLU A 49 -5.70 7.79 -13.51
CA GLU A 49 -5.09 8.47 -14.66
C GLU A 49 -4.20 9.63 -14.20
N LYS A 50 -4.67 10.46 -13.26
CA LYS A 50 -3.87 11.55 -12.68
C LYS A 50 -2.59 11.05 -12.03
N ILE A 51 -2.65 9.94 -11.30
CA ILE A 51 -1.47 9.31 -10.70
C ILE A 51 -0.50 8.87 -11.80
N ASN A 52 -0.96 8.15 -12.80
CA ASN A 52 -0.11 7.68 -13.89
C ASN A 52 0.52 8.83 -14.70
N LEU A 53 -0.20 9.93 -14.89
CA LEU A 53 0.36 11.14 -15.54
C LEU A 53 1.45 11.81 -14.69
N SER A 54 1.40 11.64 -13.38
CA SER A 54 2.37 12.21 -12.44
C SER A 54 3.59 11.31 -12.20
N LEU A 55 3.52 10.05 -12.63
CA LEU A 55 4.65 9.11 -12.56
C LEU A 55 5.49 9.16 -13.83
N ASN A 56 6.79 8.95 -13.69
CA ASN A 56 7.71 8.87 -14.83
C ASN A 56 7.49 7.60 -15.69
N THR A 57 6.92 6.56 -15.08
CA THR A 57 6.59 5.29 -15.74
C THR A 57 5.15 4.91 -15.45
N LYS A 58 4.50 4.27 -16.41
CA LYS A 58 3.15 3.74 -16.18
C LYS A 58 3.20 2.60 -15.17
N ALA A 59 2.47 2.74 -14.07
CA ALA A 59 2.37 1.71 -13.05
C ALA A 59 1.30 0.65 -13.40
N ASN A 60 1.55 -0.60 -13.02
CA ASN A 60 0.53 -1.63 -13.03
C ASN A 60 -0.50 -1.37 -11.93
N ILE A 61 -1.70 -1.92 -12.12
CA ILE A 61 -2.82 -1.73 -11.21
C ILE A 61 -3.30 -3.10 -10.73
N PHE A 62 -3.43 -3.25 -9.43
CA PHE A 62 -4.14 -4.35 -8.78
C PHE A 62 -5.42 -3.81 -8.15
N SER A 63 -6.55 -4.32 -8.59
CA SER A 63 -7.88 -3.83 -8.17
C SER A 63 -8.82 -4.94 -7.72
N ASP A 64 -8.30 -6.14 -7.49
CA ASP A 64 -9.07 -7.26 -6.94
C ASP A 64 -9.23 -7.10 -5.43
N VAL A 65 -9.92 -6.01 -5.06
CA VAL A 65 -10.16 -5.57 -3.69
C VAL A 65 -11.66 -5.52 -3.44
N GLN A 66 -12.12 -6.32 -2.50
CA GLN A 66 -13.51 -6.34 -2.07
C GLN A 66 -13.78 -5.21 -1.07
N SER A 67 -15.04 -4.79 -0.96
CA SER A 67 -15.46 -3.76 0.02
C SER A 67 -15.23 -4.21 1.47
N ASN A 68 -15.19 -5.50 1.72
CA ASN A 68 -14.77 -6.11 2.97
C ASN A 68 -13.54 -7.00 2.68
N PRO A 69 -12.31 -6.45 2.76
CA PRO A 69 -11.11 -7.13 2.34
C PRO A 69 -10.86 -8.44 3.08
N THR A 70 -10.33 -9.43 2.38
CA THR A 70 -9.99 -10.74 2.90
C THR A 70 -8.50 -11.02 2.80
N GLY A 71 -8.01 -12.01 3.55
CA GLY A 71 -6.63 -12.49 3.42
C GLY A 71 -6.30 -12.92 1.99
N ASN A 72 -7.27 -13.48 1.27
CA ASN A 72 -7.09 -13.87 -0.12
C ASN A 72 -6.81 -12.68 -1.05
N ASN A 73 -7.43 -11.53 -0.81
CA ASN A 73 -7.11 -10.30 -1.57
C ASN A 73 -5.63 -9.93 -1.41
N VAL A 74 -5.10 -10.04 -0.20
CA VAL A 74 -3.68 -9.75 0.08
C VAL A 74 -2.78 -10.78 -0.60
N GLU A 75 -3.08 -12.07 -0.49
CA GLU A 75 -2.29 -13.14 -1.11
C GLU A 75 -2.21 -13.02 -2.62
N LEU A 76 -3.33 -12.74 -3.28
CA LEU A 76 -3.38 -12.48 -4.73
C LEU A 76 -2.54 -11.25 -5.11
N GLY A 77 -2.65 -10.19 -4.32
CA GLY A 77 -1.88 -8.96 -4.52
C GLY A 77 -0.38 -9.17 -4.34
N VAL A 78 0.03 -9.95 -3.34
CA VAL A 78 1.45 -10.31 -3.12
C VAL A 78 1.99 -11.12 -4.30
N SER A 79 1.24 -12.10 -4.78
CA SER A 79 1.62 -12.89 -5.95
C SER A 79 1.80 -12.00 -7.17
N TYR A 80 0.88 -11.07 -7.41
CA TYR A 80 0.96 -10.11 -8.50
C TYR A 80 2.17 -9.18 -8.37
N PHE A 81 2.40 -8.65 -7.18
CA PHE A 81 3.53 -7.79 -6.85
C PHE A 81 4.87 -8.48 -7.16
N ASN A 82 5.06 -9.68 -6.66
CA ASN A 82 6.29 -10.43 -6.83
C ASN A 82 6.51 -10.89 -8.28
N SER A 83 5.46 -11.37 -8.95
CA SER A 83 5.54 -11.84 -10.35
C SER A 83 5.90 -10.73 -11.34
N ASN A 84 5.59 -9.48 -11.01
CA ASN A 84 5.88 -8.32 -11.84
C ASN A 84 7.06 -7.48 -11.33
N ALA A 85 7.79 -7.97 -10.34
CA ALA A 85 8.98 -7.34 -9.76
C ALA A 85 8.75 -5.89 -9.32
N HIS A 86 7.64 -5.63 -8.64
CA HIS A 86 7.37 -4.34 -8.03
C HIS A 86 8.25 -4.13 -6.78
N ASP A 87 8.52 -2.88 -6.44
CA ASP A 87 9.37 -2.49 -5.30
C ASP A 87 8.68 -1.55 -4.31
N GLY A 88 7.43 -1.24 -4.54
CA GLY A 88 6.63 -0.41 -3.64
C GLY A 88 5.15 -0.43 -4.01
N VAL A 89 4.32 0.11 -3.14
CA VAL A 89 2.86 0.16 -3.31
C VAL A 89 2.38 1.60 -3.21
N ILE A 90 1.52 1.98 -4.14
CA ILE A 90 0.69 3.19 -4.07
C ILE A 90 -0.74 2.73 -3.81
N ALA A 91 -1.18 2.78 -2.55
CA ALA A 91 -2.55 2.44 -2.19
C ALA A 91 -3.47 3.64 -2.39
N VAL A 92 -4.55 3.47 -3.14
CA VAL A 92 -5.46 4.56 -3.52
C VAL A 92 -6.89 4.19 -3.17
N GLY A 93 -7.55 5.03 -2.42
CA GLY A 93 -8.97 4.85 -2.09
C GLY A 93 -9.29 5.08 -0.63
N GLY A 94 -10.40 4.50 -0.20
CA GLY A 94 -10.82 4.45 1.19
C GLY A 94 -10.16 3.30 1.95
N GLY A 95 -10.76 2.90 3.08
CA GLY A 95 -10.21 1.88 3.97
C GLY A 95 -9.84 0.58 3.29
N SER A 96 -10.72 0.05 2.41
CA SER A 96 -10.50 -1.25 1.76
C SER A 96 -9.25 -1.27 0.88
N GLY A 97 -9.10 -0.29 -0.01
CA GLY A 97 -7.93 -0.19 -0.89
C GLY A 97 -6.65 0.05 -0.11
N MET A 98 -6.70 0.91 0.90
CA MET A 98 -5.54 1.23 1.74
C MET A 98 -5.11 0.04 2.60
N ASP A 99 -6.06 -0.69 3.20
CA ASP A 99 -5.75 -1.86 4.04
C ASP A 99 -5.14 -2.99 3.22
N VAL A 100 -5.69 -3.29 2.05
CA VAL A 100 -5.10 -4.30 1.15
C VAL A 100 -3.73 -3.85 0.66
N GLY A 101 -3.56 -2.58 0.29
CA GLY A 101 -2.28 -2.03 -0.14
C GLY A 101 -1.20 -2.15 0.94
N LYS A 102 -1.52 -1.82 2.19
CA LYS A 102 -0.63 -2.02 3.34
C LYS A 102 -0.29 -3.49 3.53
N GLY A 103 -1.30 -4.37 3.46
CA GLY A 103 -1.11 -5.80 3.58
C GLY A 103 -0.17 -6.35 2.52
N ILE A 104 -0.33 -5.96 1.26
CA ILE A 104 0.55 -6.37 0.16
C ILE A 104 1.97 -5.86 0.40
N ALA A 105 2.15 -4.59 0.72
CA ALA A 105 3.46 -3.99 0.97
C ALA A 105 4.20 -4.69 2.11
N PHE A 106 3.49 -4.99 3.19
CA PHE A 106 4.07 -5.71 4.33
C PHE A 106 4.40 -7.16 3.98
N MET A 107 3.46 -7.88 3.37
CA MET A 107 3.59 -9.32 3.14
C MET A 107 4.52 -9.68 1.99
N ALA A 108 4.78 -8.77 1.05
CA ALA A 108 5.65 -9.04 -0.11
C ALA A 108 7.07 -9.48 0.26
N GLY A 109 7.57 -9.03 1.42
CA GLY A 109 8.89 -9.40 1.94
C GLY A 109 8.86 -10.37 3.12
N GLN A 110 7.71 -10.96 3.48
CA GLN A 110 7.57 -11.88 4.59
C GLN A 110 7.60 -13.34 4.12
N ASP A 111 8.14 -14.22 4.96
CA ASP A 111 8.21 -15.67 4.72
C ASP A 111 7.10 -16.44 5.43
N ARG A 112 6.26 -15.76 6.22
CA ARG A 112 5.18 -16.34 7.01
C ARG A 112 3.81 -15.99 6.44
N PRO A 113 2.77 -16.81 6.66
CA PRO A 113 1.40 -16.44 6.33
C PRO A 113 0.93 -15.16 7.05
N LEU A 114 0.01 -14.43 6.44
CA LEU A 114 -0.53 -13.19 7.00
C LEU A 114 -1.03 -13.35 8.45
N TRP A 115 -1.72 -14.45 8.73
CA TRP A 115 -2.32 -14.72 10.04
C TRP A 115 -1.31 -15.00 11.16
N ASP A 116 -0.04 -15.25 10.82
CA ASP A 116 1.04 -15.34 11.81
C ASP A 116 1.39 -13.97 12.43
N PHE A 117 0.86 -12.89 11.86
CA PHE A 117 1.07 -11.50 12.31
C PHE A 117 -0.19 -10.87 12.91
N GLU A 118 -1.15 -11.68 13.37
CA GLU A 118 -2.30 -11.18 14.10
C GLU A 118 -1.86 -10.35 15.32
N ASP A 119 -2.67 -9.37 15.71
CA ASP A 119 -2.41 -8.54 16.88
C ASP A 119 -2.70 -9.32 18.18
N ILE A 120 -1.90 -10.35 18.42
CA ILE A 120 -1.95 -11.24 19.58
C ILE A 120 -0.56 -11.27 20.23
N GLY A 121 -0.48 -10.80 21.46
CA GLY A 121 0.76 -10.86 22.24
C GLY A 121 1.94 -10.20 21.53
N ASP A 122 3.00 -10.97 21.26
CA ASP A 122 4.23 -10.51 20.63
C ASP A 122 4.40 -10.95 19.15
N TYR A 123 3.31 -11.34 18.48
CA TYR A 123 3.34 -11.82 17.10
C TYR A 123 3.95 -10.82 16.12
N TRP A 124 3.85 -9.53 16.41
CA TRP A 124 4.48 -8.48 15.62
C TRP A 124 6.01 -8.61 15.53
N THR A 125 6.65 -9.27 16.51
CA THR A 125 8.11 -9.51 16.51
C THR A 125 8.55 -10.53 15.46
N ARG A 126 7.61 -11.27 14.87
CA ARG A 126 7.86 -12.26 13.82
C ARG A 126 8.15 -11.63 12.46
N ALA A 127 7.82 -10.33 12.31
CA ALA A 127 8.02 -9.62 11.06
C ALA A 127 9.50 -9.48 10.72
N ASN A 128 9.83 -9.72 9.44
CA ASN A 128 11.13 -9.36 8.89
C ASN A 128 11.14 -7.84 8.66
N SER A 129 11.94 -7.11 9.44
CA SER A 129 12.05 -5.65 9.35
C SER A 129 12.88 -5.18 8.15
N GLU A 130 13.59 -6.07 7.49
CA GLU A 130 14.40 -5.81 6.30
C GLU A 130 13.61 -6.05 4.99
N ALA A 131 12.36 -6.46 5.11
CA ALA A 131 11.51 -6.81 3.99
C ALA A 131 10.95 -5.59 3.24
#